data_f6917dc5e3e9c20c58aa22039bda1a7b
#
_entry.id   f6917dc5e3e9c20c58aa22039bda1a7b
#
_cell.length_a   1.000
_cell.length_b   1.000
_cell.length_c   1.000
_cell.angle_alpha   90.00
_cell.angle_beta   90.00
_cell.angle_gamma   90.00
#
_symmetry.space_group_name_H-M   'P 1'
#
loop_
_entity.id
_entity.type
_entity.pdbx_description
1 polymer ?
#
loop_
_entity_poly.entity_id
_entity_poly.type
_entity_poly.pdbx_seq_one_letter_code
_entity_poly.pdbx_strand_id
1 'polypeptide(L)'
;MGVQTFREAGRLGWRVEADEAPEKPHYHGHRERLRERLLAGGADALPDYELLEMVLLGAHARRDMKPLAKALLAKFGSFNDVIAAPPARLKETEGVGDSIVASLKVVHAAAGRFARGEVKRRPALSSWSAVLDYCRTAQAFEIGRAHV
;
A
#
# COMPACT_ATOMS: atom_id res chain seq x y z
N MET A 1 26.21 -58.58 47.96
CA MET A 1 26.17 -58.29 46.54
C MET A 1 25.01 -57.36 46.26
N GLY A 2 25.33 -56.08 46.13
CA GLY A 2 24.33 -55.03 46.06
C GLY A 2 23.75 -54.85 44.66
N VAL A 3 22.49 -55.03 44.59
CA VAL A 3 21.72 -54.54 43.45
C VAL A 3 21.49 -53.03 43.66
N GLN A 4 22.37 -52.23 43.11
CA GLN A 4 22.12 -50.77 43.05
C GLN A 4 21.09 -50.49 41.96
N THR A 5 19.91 -50.19 42.42
CA THR A 5 18.81 -49.76 41.64
C THR A 5 19.13 -48.42 40.94
N PHE A 6 19.10 -48.45 39.61
CA PHE A 6 19.06 -47.28 38.74
C PHE A 6 17.74 -46.53 38.99
N ARG A 7 17.72 -45.66 39.99
CA ARG A 7 16.53 -44.85 40.30
C ARG A 7 16.79 -43.36 40.52
N GLU A 8 17.92 -42.84 40.06
CA GLU A 8 18.23 -41.41 40.23
C GLU A 8 18.67 -40.66 38.97
N ALA A 9 18.29 -41.15 37.80
CA ALA A 9 18.49 -40.39 36.54
C ALA A 9 17.21 -39.67 36.03
N GLY A 10 16.30 -39.36 36.95
CA GLY A 10 14.98 -38.82 36.59
C GLY A 10 14.70 -37.38 37.05
N ARG A 11 15.70 -36.54 37.31
CA ARG A 11 15.46 -35.12 37.68
C ARG A 11 16.43 -34.14 37.06
N LEU A 12 16.85 -34.35 35.85
CA LEU A 12 17.26 -33.28 35.01
C LEU A 12 16.04 -32.94 34.11
N GLY A 13 15.15 -32.14 34.67
CA GLY A 13 14.09 -31.55 33.94
C GLY A 13 14.69 -30.64 32.88
N TRP A 14 14.83 -31.17 31.66
CA TRP A 14 14.93 -30.34 30.48
C TRP A 14 13.57 -29.66 30.38
N ARG A 15 13.46 -28.45 30.96
CA ARG A 15 12.45 -27.51 30.49
C ARG A 15 12.79 -27.29 29.03
N VAL A 16 12.07 -27.97 28.18
CA VAL A 16 11.87 -27.50 26.84
C VAL A 16 11.13 -26.18 27.05
N GLU A 17 11.86 -25.07 27.09
CA GLU A 17 11.23 -23.75 26.89
C GLU A 17 10.46 -23.93 25.62
N ALA A 18 9.13 -23.82 25.72
CA ALA A 18 8.27 -23.81 24.58
C ALA A 18 8.84 -22.69 23.70
N ASP A 19 9.32 -23.08 22.52
CA ASP A 19 9.75 -22.20 21.45
C ASP A 19 8.55 -21.27 21.23
N GLU A 20 8.60 -20.10 21.88
CA GLU A 20 7.61 -19.05 21.63
C GLU A 20 7.76 -18.75 20.16
N ALA A 21 6.79 -19.23 19.39
CA ALA A 21 6.68 -18.93 17.96
C ALA A 21 6.87 -17.42 17.82
N PRO A 22 7.81 -16.96 16.97
CA PRO A 22 8.14 -15.54 16.87
C PRO A 22 6.85 -14.74 16.72
N GLU A 23 6.60 -13.88 17.70
CA GLU A 23 5.43 -13.04 17.77
C GLU A 23 5.29 -12.32 16.41
N LYS A 24 4.23 -12.65 15.68
CA LYS A 24 4.03 -12.10 14.34
C LYS A 24 4.03 -10.58 14.45
N PRO A 25 4.89 -9.86 13.74
CA PRO A 25 5.00 -8.42 13.87
C PRO A 25 3.61 -7.78 13.74
N HIS A 26 3.27 -6.83 14.61
CA HIS A 26 1.95 -6.15 14.68
C HIS A 26 1.40 -5.68 13.33
N TYR A 27 2.27 -5.41 12.35
CA TYR A 27 1.88 -4.97 11.02
C TYR A 27 1.22 -6.07 10.16
N HIS A 28 1.40 -7.38 10.45
CA HIS A 28 0.72 -8.44 9.69
C HIS A 28 -0.79 -8.42 9.92
N GLY A 29 -1.24 -8.33 11.16
CA GLY A 29 -2.67 -8.22 11.46
C GLY A 29 -3.29 -6.89 10.96
N HIS A 30 -2.50 -5.82 10.93
CA HIS A 30 -2.94 -4.55 10.38
C HIS A 30 -3.20 -4.61 8.87
N ARG A 31 -2.32 -5.24 8.09
CA ARG A 31 -2.49 -5.43 6.65
C ARG A 31 -3.74 -6.23 6.31
N GLU A 32 -3.97 -7.28 7.06
CA GLU A 32 -5.15 -8.13 6.86
C GLU A 32 -6.43 -7.35 7.11
N ARG A 33 -6.50 -6.58 8.19
CA ARG A 33 -7.62 -5.68 8.47
C ARG A 33 -7.85 -4.61 7.41
N LEU A 34 -6.78 -4.01 6.87
CA LEU A 34 -6.90 -3.04 5.77
C LEU A 34 -7.48 -3.70 4.51
N ARG A 35 -6.99 -4.89 4.18
CA ARG A 35 -7.49 -5.66 3.04
C ARG A 35 -8.95 -6.04 3.20
N GLU A 36 -9.34 -6.55 4.35
CA GLU A 36 -10.73 -6.90 4.66
C GLU A 36 -11.65 -5.68 4.55
N ARG A 37 -11.26 -4.54 5.11
CA ARG A 37 -12.03 -3.30 5.01
C ARG A 37 -12.19 -2.82 3.57
N LEU A 38 -11.13 -2.88 2.77
CA LEU A 38 -11.20 -2.49 1.37
C LEU A 38 -12.14 -3.40 0.56
N LEU A 39 -12.03 -4.71 0.76
CA LEU A 39 -12.85 -5.69 0.04
C LEU A 39 -14.32 -5.68 0.46
N ALA A 40 -14.61 -5.44 1.73
CA ALA A 40 -15.96 -5.39 2.26
C ALA A 40 -16.66 -4.04 2.01
N GLY A 41 -15.92 -2.93 2.12
CA GLY A 41 -16.47 -1.57 2.08
C GLY A 41 -16.23 -0.80 0.79
N GLY A 42 -15.44 -1.34 -0.14
CA GLY A 42 -15.13 -0.69 -1.41
C GLY A 42 -14.18 0.50 -1.30
N ALA A 43 -14.18 1.35 -2.32
CA ALA A 43 -13.22 2.44 -2.48
C ALA A 43 -13.22 3.45 -1.32
N ASP A 44 -14.38 3.74 -0.74
CA ASP A 44 -14.53 4.74 0.32
C ASP A 44 -14.26 4.20 1.73
N ALA A 45 -13.96 2.91 1.86
CA ALA A 45 -13.73 2.27 3.15
C ALA A 45 -12.42 2.67 3.83
N LEU A 46 -11.44 3.14 3.05
CA LEU A 46 -10.13 3.54 3.51
C LEU A 46 -9.90 5.03 3.26
N PRO A 47 -9.42 5.78 4.27
CA PRO A 47 -8.93 7.13 4.05
C PRO A 47 -7.65 7.10 3.19
N ASP A 48 -7.29 8.24 2.60
CA ASP A 48 -6.17 8.38 1.67
C ASP A 48 -4.86 7.77 2.19
N TYR A 49 -4.53 7.96 3.46
CA TYR A 49 -3.28 7.44 4.01
C TYR A 49 -3.27 5.90 4.13
N GLU A 50 -4.40 5.27 4.40
CA GLU A 50 -4.53 3.81 4.44
C GLU A 50 -4.55 3.23 3.03
N LEU A 51 -5.21 3.89 2.09
CA LEU A 51 -5.21 3.49 0.69
C LEU A 51 -3.78 3.58 0.11
N LEU A 52 -3.06 4.66 0.40
CA LEU A 52 -1.67 4.81 0.01
C LEU A 52 -0.78 3.75 0.67
N GLU A 53 -0.97 3.48 1.96
CA GLU A 53 -0.28 2.40 2.67
C GLU A 53 -0.47 1.06 1.96
N MET A 54 -1.69 0.73 1.54
CA MET A 54 -1.98 -0.50 0.79
C MET A 54 -1.21 -0.59 -0.53
N VAL A 55 -1.09 0.50 -1.28
CA VAL A 55 -0.29 0.56 -2.50
C VAL A 55 1.19 0.30 -2.20
N LEU A 56 1.73 0.94 -1.16
CA LEU A 56 3.12 0.79 -0.75
C LEU A 56 3.45 -0.62 -0.22
N LEU A 57 2.49 -1.26 0.46
CA LEU A 57 2.61 -2.64 0.93
C LEU A 57 2.78 -3.65 -0.22
N GLY A 58 2.23 -3.36 -1.38
CA GLY A 58 2.46 -4.14 -2.60
C GLY A 58 3.92 -4.10 -3.07
N ALA A 59 4.62 -2.99 -2.85
CA ALA A 59 6.03 -2.84 -3.21
C ALA A 59 6.98 -3.47 -2.18
N HIS A 60 6.65 -3.42 -0.89
CA HIS A 60 7.49 -3.92 0.20
C HIS A 60 6.68 -4.68 1.26
N ALA A 61 6.61 -5.99 1.10
CA ALA A 61 5.79 -6.85 1.96
C ALA A 61 6.24 -6.95 3.43
N ARG A 62 7.48 -6.63 3.74
CA ARG A 62 8.07 -6.85 5.08
C ARG A 62 8.28 -5.58 5.90
N ARG A 63 7.98 -4.41 5.34
CA ARG A 63 8.23 -3.13 5.99
C ARG A 63 6.92 -2.47 6.42
N ASP A 64 6.94 -1.76 7.55
CA ASP A 64 5.83 -0.88 7.93
C ASP A 64 5.81 0.34 6.99
N MET A 65 4.75 0.47 6.20
CA MET A 65 4.59 1.53 5.21
C MET A 65 3.76 2.71 5.70
N LYS A 66 3.16 2.61 6.89
CA LYS A 66 2.33 3.69 7.46
C LYS A 66 3.09 5.00 7.66
N PRO A 67 4.32 5.01 8.22
CA PRO A 67 5.08 6.26 8.35
C PRO A 67 5.40 6.89 6.99
N LEU A 68 5.75 6.07 5.99
CA LEU A 68 6.06 6.56 4.65
C LEU A 68 4.83 7.11 3.94
N ALA A 69 3.67 6.45 4.06
CA ALA A 69 2.41 6.94 3.50
C ALA A 69 2.05 8.32 4.08
N LYS A 70 2.19 8.50 5.38
CA LYS A 70 1.95 9.79 6.04
C LYS A 70 2.93 10.87 5.60
N ALA A 71 4.22 10.53 5.46
CA ALA A 71 5.25 11.47 5.00
C ALA A 71 4.99 11.93 3.56
N LEU A 72 4.59 11.03 2.67
CA LEU A 72 4.23 11.35 1.29
C LEU A 72 3.00 12.26 1.22
N LEU A 73 1.96 11.97 1.97
CA LEU A 73 0.76 12.82 2.03
C LEU A 73 1.06 14.20 2.62
N ALA A 74 1.89 14.28 3.66
CA ALA A 74 2.31 15.56 4.23
C ALA A 74 3.11 16.40 3.23
N LYS A 75 3.96 15.77 2.41
CA LYS A 75 4.78 16.45 1.40
C LYS A 75 3.99 16.91 0.18
N PHE A 76 3.09 16.08 -0.33
CA PHE A 76 2.40 16.31 -1.62
C PHE A 76 0.96 16.79 -1.46
N GLY A 77 0.31 16.55 -0.34
CA GLY A 77 -1.01 17.07 0.02
C GLY A 77 -2.15 16.05 -0.07
N SER A 78 -2.27 15.31 -1.17
CA SER A 78 -3.35 14.33 -1.37
C SER A 78 -2.84 13.03 -2.00
N PHE A 79 -3.66 11.99 -1.97
CA PHE A 79 -3.38 10.74 -2.68
C PHE A 79 -3.13 10.98 -4.18
N ASN A 80 -3.98 11.81 -4.80
CA ASN A 80 -3.84 12.13 -6.23
C ASN A 80 -2.52 12.85 -6.53
N ASP A 81 -2.12 13.78 -5.68
CA ASP A 81 -0.85 14.50 -5.83
C ASP A 81 0.36 13.57 -5.68
N VAL A 82 0.28 12.61 -4.77
CA VAL A 82 1.35 11.60 -4.59
C VAL A 82 1.50 10.74 -5.85
N ILE A 83 0.41 10.17 -6.36
CA ILE A 83 0.50 9.31 -7.56
C ILE A 83 0.85 10.08 -8.84
N ALA A 84 0.47 11.36 -8.91
CA ALA A 84 0.78 12.23 -10.05
C ALA A 84 2.22 12.80 -10.00
N ALA A 85 2.83 12.87 -8.83
CA ALA A 85 4.14 13.47 -8.63
C ALA A 85 5.23 12.87 -9.52
N PRO A 86 6.17 13.65 -10.05
CA PRO A 86 7.28 13.15 -10.84
C PRO A 86 8.16 12.17 -10.05
N PRO A 87 8.73 11.13 -10.69
CA PRO A 87 9.61 10.17 -10.03
C PRO A 87 10.76 10.81 -9.23
N ALA A 88 11.39 11.84 -9.77
CA ALA A 88 12.47 12.56 -9.11
C ALA A 88 12.02 13.19 -7.77
N ARG A 89 10.84 13.81 -7.74
CA ARG A 89 10.26 14.41 -6.54
C ARG A 89 9.87 13.37 -5.49
N LEU A 90 9.36 12.22 -5.92
CA LEU A 90 9.05 11.11 -5.03
C LEU A 90 10.30 10.58 -4.34
N LYS A 91 11.40 10.42 -5.09
CA LYS A 91 12.69 9.92 -4.58
C LYS A 91 13.39 10.84 -3.58
N GLU A 92 13.02 12.10 -3.52
CA GLU A 92 13.50 13.04 -2.48
C GLU A 92 12.98 12.65 -1.08
N THR A 93 11.94 11.84 -0.99
CA THR A 93 11.41 11.35 0.28
C THR A 93 12.21 10.15 0.73
N GLU A 94 12.73 10.20 1.96
CA GLU A 94 13.49 9.09 2.53
C GLU A 94 12.68 7.80 2.54
N GLY A 95 13.30 6.72 2.10
CA GLY A 95 12.66 5.41 2.00
C GLY A 95 11.92 5.13 0.70
N VAL A 96 11.87 6.08 -0.24
CA VAL A 96 11.28 5.91 -1.56
C VAL A 96 12.34 5.46 -2.56
N GLY A 97 12.29 4.19 -2.95
CA GLY A 97 13.10 3.61 -4.02
C GLY A 97 12.31 3.39 -5.31
N ASP A 98 12.97 2.79 -6.30
CA ASP A 98 12.38 2.53 -7.63
C ASP A 98 11.13 1.67 -7.59
N SER A 99 11.05 0.67 -6.70
CA SER A 99 9.87 -0.19 -6.58
C SER A 99 8.65 0.57 -6.08
N ILE A 100 8.81 1.48 -5.14
CA ILE A 100 7.74 2.35 -4.65
C ILE A 100 7.29 3.31 -5.74
N VAL A 101 8.24 3.96 -6.41
CA VAL A 101 7.92 4.85 -7.54
C VAL A 101 7.14 4.10 -8.62
N ALA A 102 7.59 2.90 -9.00
CA ALA A 102 6.91 2.07 -9.99
C ALA A 102 5.48 1.73 -9.57
N SER A 103 5.26 1.32 -8.31
CA SER A 103 3.92 1.02 -7.79
C SER A 103 2.99 2.22 -7.86
N LEU A 104 3.46 3.41 -7.46
CA LEU A 104 2.68 4.64 -7.55
C LEU A 104 2.36 5.02 -8.99
N LYS A 105 3.32 4.84 -9.92
CA LYS A 105 3.10 5.13 -11.36
C LYS A 105 2.17 4.13 -12.03
N VAL A 106 2.15 2.88 -11.61
CA VAL A 106 1.16 1.89 -12.07
C VAL A 106 -0.25 2.31 -11.68
N VAL A 107 -0.45 2.75 -10.43
CA VAL A 107 -1.76 3.26 -9.97
C VAL A 107 -2.19 4.48 -10.77
N HIS A 108 -1.30 5.44 -10.96
CA HIS A 108 -1.56 6.63 -11.78
C HIS A 108 -1.95 6.27 -13.23
N ALA A 109 -1.19 5.38 -13.85
CA ALA A 109 -1.46 4.93 -15.21
C ALA A 109 -2.80 4.17 -15.31
N ALA A 110 -3.12 3.33 -14.32
CA ALA A 110 -4.39 2.62 -14.26
C ALA A 110 -5.58 3.57 -14.10
N ALA A 111 -5.47 4.55 -13.20
CA ALA A 111 -6.48 5.58 -13.01
C ALA A 111 -6.73 6.38 -14.30
N GLY A 112 -5.67 6.76 -15.00
CA GLY A 112 -5.78 7.46 -16.28
C GLY A 112 -6.44 6.63 -17.38
N ARG A 113 -6.13 5.35 -17.46
CA ARG A 113 -6.78 4.44 -18.41
C ARG A 113 -8.25 4.23 -18.10
N PHE A 114 -8.57 4.05 -16.83
CA PHE A 114 -9.95 3.88 -16.37
C PHE A 114 -10.79 5.12 -16.71
N ALA A 115 -10.33 6.31 -16.34
CA ALA A 115 -11.03 7.55 -16.62
C ALA A 115 -11.29 7.76 -18.12
N ARG A 116 -10.31 7.49 -18.99
CA ARG A 116 -10.49 7.55 -20.45
C ARG A 116 -11.46 6.49 -20.97
N GLY A 117 -11.46 5.30 -20.40
CA GLY A 117 -12.39 4.21 -20.75
C GLY A 117 -13.83 4.57 -20.43
N GLU A 118 -14.07 5.15 -19.26
CA GLU A 118 -15.41 5.60 -18.85
C GLU A 118 -15.94 6.71 -19.75
N VAL A 119 -15.11 7.67 -20.14
CA VAL A 119 -15.50 8.73 -21.06
C VAL A 119 -15.90 8.17 -22.43
N LYS A 120 -15.15 7.20 -22.94
CA LYS A 120 -15.46 6.55 -24.24
C LYS A 120 -16.77 5.73 -24.20
N ARG A 121 -17.13 5.16 -23.06
CA ARG A 121 -18.35 4.38 -22.87
C ARG A 121 -19.61 5.24 -22.73
N ARG A 122 -19.47 6.50 -22.32
CA ARG A 122 -20.60 7.41 -22.24
C ARG A 122 -21.01 7.84 -23.65
N PRO A 123 -22.23 7.51 -24.12
CA PRO A 123 -22.67 7.89 -25.45
C PRO A 123 -22.83 9.42 -25.63
N ALA A 124 -22.50 10.16 -24.65
CA ALA A 124 -22.78 11.57 -24.49
C ALA A 124 -21.57 12.49 -24.66
N LEU A 125 -20.72 12.27 -25.63
CA LEU A 125 -20.03 13.41 -26.26
C LEU A 125 -21.03 14.33 -26.99
N SER A 126 -22.33 14.04 -26.92
CA SER A 126 -23.41 14.84 -27.41
C SER A 126 -23.79 16.03 -26.53
N SER A 127 -23.29 16.10 -25.29
CA SER A 127 -23.51 17.26 -24.43
C SER A 127 -22.18 18.00 -24.19
N TRP A 128 -22.24 19.32 -24.18
CA TRP A 128 -21.11 20.20 -23.91
C TRP A 128 -20.45 19.91 -22.55
N SER A 129 -21.23 19.54 -21.54
CA SER A 129 -20.72 19.15 -20.23
C SER A 129 -19.81 17.92 -20.27
N ALA A 130 -20.17 16.91 -21.06
CA ALA A 130 -19.33 15.69 -21.22
C ALA A 130 -17.99 15.99 -21.91
N VAL A 131 -17.98 16.92 -22.87
CA VAL A 131 -16.75 17.40 -23.52
C VAL A 131 -15.86 18.14 -22.52
N LEU A 132 -16.44 19.00 -21.69
CA LEU A 132 -15.68 19.71 -20.64
C LEU A 132 -15.12 18.76 -19.59
N ASP A 133 -15.86 17.75 -19.15
CA ASP A 133 -15.40 16.75 -18.20
C ASP A 133 -14.27 15.90 -18.78
N TYR A 134 -14.36 15.53 -20.06
CA TYR A 134 -13.29 14.87 -20.77
C TYR A 134 -12.03 15.72 -20.80
N CYS A 135 -12.14 16.99 -21.18
CA CYS A 135 -10.99 17.89 -21.23
C CYS A 135 -10.35 18.09 -19.86
N ARG A 136 -11.13 18.24 -18.79
CA ARG A 136 -10.63 18.37 -17.42
C ARG A 136 -9.87 17.12 -16.98
N THR A 137 -10.41 15.94 -17.25
CA THR A 137 -9.78 14.67 -16.90
C THR A 137 -8.48 14.46 -17.67
N ALA A 138 -8.48 14.73 -18.99
CA ALA A 138 -7.31 14.63 -19.84
C ALA A 138 -6.21 15.59 -19.39
N GLN A 139 -6.56 16.85 -19.09
CA GLN A 139 -5.63 17.88 -18.63
C GLN A 139 -5.03 17.53 -17.25
N ALA A 140 -5.80 16.98 -16.32
CA ALA A 140 -5.30 16.57 -15.02
C ALA A 140 -4.19 15.50 -15.14
N PHE A 141 -4.30 14.59 -16.09
CA PHE A 141 -3.28 13.58 -16.36
C PHE A 141 -2.08 14.12 -17.16
N GLU A 142 -2.30 15.07 -18.06
CA GLU A 142 -1.22 15.73 -18.83
C GLU A 142 -0.40 16.68 -17.97
N ILE A 143 -1.00 17.45 -17.06
CA ILE A 143 -0.30 18.33 -16.11
C ILE A 143 0.64 17.51 -15.21
N GLY A 144 0.26 16.30 -14.79
CA GLY A 144 1.14 15.39 -14.07
C GLY A 144 2.38 14.96 -14.88
N ARG A 145 2.38 15.03 -16.21
CA ARG A 145 3.51 14.78 -17.10
C ARG A 145 4.38 16.01 -17.34
N ALA A 146 3.81 17.20 -17.30
CA ALA A 146 4.51 18.46 -17.60
C ALA A 146 5.37 18.98 -16.44
N HIS A 147 5.18 18.49 -15.24
CA HIS A 147 6.00 18.80 -14.05
C HIS A 147 7.15 17.80 -13.86
N VAL A 148 7.88 17.52 -14.91
CA VAL A 148 9.12 16.75 -14.85
C VAL A 148 10.31 17.66 -14.56
#